data_e24373d791669df14553c7be8d1967a3
#
_entry.id   e24373d791669df14553c7be8d1967a3
#
_cell.length_a   1.000
_cell.length_b   1.000
_cell.length_c   1.000
_cell.angle_alpha   90.00
_cell.angle_beta   90.00
_cell.angle_gamma   90.00
#
_symmetry.space_group_name_H-M   'P 1'
#
loop_
_entity.id
_entity.type
_entity.pdbx_description
1 polymer ?
#
loop_
_entity_poly.entity_id
_entity_poly.type
_entity_poly.pdbx_seq_one_letter_code
_entity_poly.pdbx_strand_id
1 'polypeptide(L)'
;MDKKIIANNVEYELIKNYRDAFDKEEFVSKCTDYFIDYDYIVGDIAYSKLRLKGFYKSNNKKANKINNFDNLEEYLKDNCAVDCRYFILKRSK
;
A
#
# COMPACT_ATOMS: atom_id res chain seq x y z
N MET A 1 -16.53 10.07 6.45
CA MET A 1 -16.73 8.95 5.52
C MET A 1 -15.85 7.80 5.90
N ASP A 2 -16.42 6.63 5.98
CA ASP A 2 -15.66 5.46 6.44
C ASP A 2 -14.86 4.86 5.29
N LYS A 3 -13.55 4.79 5.46
CA LYS A 3 -12.65 4.27 4.43
C LYS A 3 -11.96 3.00 4.89
N LYS A 4 -12.67 2.20 5.65
CA LYS A 4 -12.12 0.94 6.15
C LYS A 4 -12.30 -0.17 5.11
N ILE A 5 -11.24 -0.93 4.93
CA ILE A 5 -11.20 -2.04 3.98
C ILE A 5 -10.80 -3.29 4.74
N ILE A 6 -11.52 -4.38 4.54
CA ILE A 6 -11.15 -5.65 5.15
C ILE A 6 -10.67 -6.58 4.06
N ALA A 7 -9.46 -7.07 4.21
CA ALA A 7 -8.88 -8.03 3.29
C ALA A 7 -8.11 -9.07 4.09
N ASN A 8 -8.33 -10.34 3.79
CA ASN A 8 -7.59 -11.41 4.43
C ASN A 8 -7.73 -11.38 5.96
N ASN A 9 -8.93 -11.02 6.45
CA ASN A 9 -9.27 -10.88 7.86
C ASN A 9 -8.50 -9.78 8.59
N VAL A 10 -7.90 -8.86 7.86
CA VAL A 10 -7.20 -7.70 8.42
C VAL A 10 -7.91 -6.44 8.01
N GLU A 11 -8.08 -5.53 8.96
CA GLU A 11 -8.72 -4.24 8.68
C GLU A 11 -7.66 -3.20 8.34
N TYR A 12 -7.92 -2.50 7.24
CA TYR A 12 -7.04 -1.43 6.76
C TYR A 12 -7.82 -0.14 6.62
N GLU A 13 -7.12 0.97 6.69
CA GLU A 13 -7.69 2.29 6.44
C GLU A 13 -7.05 2.87 5.18
N LEU A 14 -7.89 3.31 4.23
CA LEU A 14 -7.39 3.96 3.02
C LEU A 14 -7.04 5.41 3.35
N ILE A 15 -5.74 5.69 3.45
CA ILE A 15 -5.28 7.02 3.86
C ILE A 15 -4.88 7.91 2.68
N LYS A 16 -4.67 7.33 1.51
CA LYS A 16 -4.38 8.10 0.30
C LYS A 16 -4.89 7.34 -0.90
N ASN A 17 -5.56 8.06 -1.80
CA ASN A 17 -6.08 7.46 -3.03
C ASN A 17 -5.81 8.44 -4.18
N TYR A 18 -4.57 8.43 -4.65
CA TYR A 18 -4.13 9.40 -5.66
C TYR A 18 -4.69 9.02 -7.03
N ARG A 19 -5.44 9.94 -7.61
CA ARG A 19 -6.05 9.79 -8.94
C ARG A 19 -7.00 8.59 -9.02
N ASP A 20 -7.67 8.33 -7.91
CA ASP A 20 -8.69 7.28 -7.83
C ASP A 20 -8.15 5.91 -8.26
N ALA A 21 -6.98 5.58 -7.74
CA ALA A 21 -6.30 4.34 -8.10
C ALA A 21 -6.87 3.11 -7.42
N PHE A 22 -7.54 3.28 -6.27
CA PHE A 22 -7.95 2.16 -5.45
C PHE A 22 -9.15 1.44 -6.05
N ASP A 23 -9.02 0.13 -6.23
CA ASP A 23 -10.10 -0.78 -6.61
C ASP A 23 -10.15 -1.88 -5.57
N LYS A 24 -11.23 -1.92 -4.80
CA LYS A 24 -11.36 -2.84 -3.67
C LYS A 24 -11.25 -4.30 -4.11
N GLU A 25 -11.94 -4.67 -5.17
CA GLU A 25 -11.95 -6.06 -5.62
C GLU A 25 -10.56 -6.50 -6.05
N GLU A 26 -9.87 -5.67 -6.80
CA GLU A 26 -8.54 -5.99 -7.26
C GLU A 26 -7.55 -6.06 -6.10
N PHE A 27 -7.66 -5.10 -5.15
CA PHE A 27 -6.81 -5.13 -3.97
C PHE A 27 -7.03 -6.40 -3.17
N VAL A 28 -8.28 -6.75 -2.88
CA VAL A 28 -8.59 -7.93 -2.07
C VAL A 28 -8.05 -9.20 -2.74
N SER A 29 -8.17 -9.30 -4.07
CA SER A 29 -7.70 -10.48 -4.79
C SER A 29 -6.18 -10.63 -4.76
N LYS A 30 -5.45 -9.52 -4.63
CA LYS A 30 -3.99 -9.54 -4.62
C LYS A 30 -3.39 -9.50 -3.21
N CYS A 31 -4.18 -9.15 -2.21
CA CYS A 31 -3.70 -9.05 -0.83
C CYS A 31 -3.68 -10.43 -0.18
N THR A 32 -2.53 -11.06 -0.21
CA THR A 32 -2.34 -12.40 0.34
C THR A 32 -1.77 -12.30 1.76
N ASP A 33 -1.57 -13.45 2.39
CA ASP A 33 -0.97 -13.53 3.73
C ASP A 33 0.40 -12.87 3.81
N TYR A 34 1.08 -12.76 2.68
CA TYR A 34 2.37 -12.11 2.63
C TYR A 34 2.31 -10.67 3.18
N PHE A 35 1.18 -9.97 2.96
CA PHE A 35 1.06 -8.55 3.31
C PHE A 35 0.53 -8.28 4.70
N ILE A 36 -0.02 -9.27 5.40
CA ILE A 36 -0.69 -9.02 6.68
C ILE A 36 0.26 -8.54 7.77
N ASP A 37 1.54 -8.80 7.63
CA ASP A 37 2.55 -8.43 8.62
C ASP A 37 3.05 -6.99 8.46
N TYR A 38 2.75 -6.35 7.36
CA TYR A 38 3.20 -4.98 7.10
C TYR A 38 2.29 -3.96 7.74
N ASP A 39 2.86 -2.84 8.15
CA ASP A 39 2.09 -1.73 8.73
C ASP A 39 1.33 -0.94 7.67
N TYR A 40 1.87 -0.88 6.47
CA TYR A 40 1.26 -0.17 5.34
C TYR A 40 1.34 -1.02 4.09
N ILE A 41 0.36 -0.84 3.21
CA ILE A 41 0.41 -1.43 1.88
C ILE A 41 0.23 -0.30 0.87
N VAL A 42 1.15 -0.20 -0.06
CA VAL A 42 1.09 0.79 -1.14
C VAL A 42 0.79 0.04 -2.43
N GLY A 43 -0.26 0.47 -3.13
CA GLY A 43 -0.59 -0.07 -4.43
C GLY A 43 -0.34 0.98 -5.50
N ASP A 44 0.31 0.60 -6.58
CA ASP A 44 0.47 1.49 -7.72
C ASP A 44 0.02 0.79 -8.99
N ILE A 45 -0.40 1.59 -9.96
CA ILE A 45 -0.85 1.08 -11.25
C ILE A 45 0.25 1.37 -12.27
N ALA A 46 0.87 0.32 -12.79
CA ALA A 46 1.92 0.44 -13.80
C ALA A 46 1.56 -0.47 -14.97
N TYR A 47 1.55 0.08 -16.17
CA TYR A 47 1.20 -0.67 -17.37
C TYR A 47 -0.13 -1.38 -17.24
N SER A 48 -1.11 -0.68 -16.66
CA SER A 48 -2.48 -1.18 -16.44
C SER A 48 -2.54 -2.37 -15.46
N LYS A 49 -1.50 -2.56 -14.67
CA LYS A 49 -1.46 -3.64 -13.67
C LYS A 49 -1.26 -3.07 -12.27
N LEU A 50 -2.01 -3.60 -11.33
CA LEU A 50 -1.83 -3.25 -9.93
C LEU A 50 -0.64 -3.98 -9.35
N ARG A 51 0.24 -3.24 -8.66
CA ARG A 51 1.34 -3.82 -7.91
C ARG A 51 1.19 -3.40 -6.45
N LEU A 52 1.42 -4.33 -5.54
CA LEU A 52 1.37 -4.06 -4.11
C LEU A 52 2.76 -4.16 -3.50
N LYS A 53 3.03 -3.29 -2.54
CA LYS A 53 4.28 -3.34 -1.79
C LYS A 53 3.99 -3.05 -0.32
N GLY A 54 4.54 -3.87 0.57
CA GLY A 54 4.40 -3.67 2.01
C GLY A 54 5.48 -2.75 2.55
N PHE A 55 5.09 -1.94 3.54
CA PHE A 55 6.02 -1.05 4.24
C PHE A 55 5.81 -1.16 5.74
N TYR A 56 6.88 -0.95 6.49
CA TYR A 56 6.83 -0.92 7.95
C TYR A 56 6.97 0.49 8.45
N LYS A 57 6.39 0.77 9.63
CA LYS A 57 6.68 2.01 10.33
C LYS A 57 8.17 2.07 10.64
N SER A 58 8.74 3.28 10.67
CA SER A 58 10.18 3.43 10.88
C SER A 58 10.66 2.84 12.21
N ASN A 59 9.79 2.80 13.22
CA ASN A 59 10.14 2.23 14.52
C ASN A 59 9.91 0.72 14.61
N ASN A 60 9.48 0.09 13.54
CA ASN A 60 9.29 -1.36 13.52
C ASN A 60 10.66 -2.03 13.35
N LYS A 61 10.92 -3.07 14.15
CA LYS A 61 12.19 -3.80 14.08
C LYS A 61 12.46 -4.40 12.72
N LYS A 62 11.41 -4.67 11.96
CA LYS A 62 11.54 -5.26 10.63
C LYS A 62 11.81 -4.24 9.54
N ALA A 63 11.72 -2.94 9.87
CA ALA A 63 11.95 -1.89 8.89
C ALA A 63 13.41 -1.86 8.45
N ASN A 64 13.60 -1.67 7.16
CA ASN A 64 14.93 -1.48 6.60
C ASN A 64 14.85 -0.40 5.52
N LYS A 65 15.95 -0.15 4.85
CA LYS A 65 16.01 0.93 3.87
C LYS A 65 14.98 0.79 2.75
N ILE A 66 14.66 -0.44 2.38
CA ILE A 66 13.77 -0.71 1.23
C ILE A 66 12.30 -0.64 1.62
N ASN A 67 11.94 -1.03 2.85
CA ASN A 67 10.56 -1.15 3.26
C ASN A 67 10.14 -0.19 4.37
N ASN A 68 10.95 0.83 4.66
CA ASN A 68 10.61 1.84 5.65
C ASN A 68 9.65 2.84 5.03
N PHE A 69 8.50 3.04 5.67
CA PHE A 69 7.47 3.94 5.14
C PHE A 69 7.97 5.38 4.99
N ASP A 70 8.94 5.79 5.80
CA ASP A 70 9.52 7.13 5.68
C ASP A 70 10.20 7.34 4.32
N ASN A 71 10.54 6.26 3.63
CA ASN A 71 11.17 6.33 2.31
C ASN A 71 10.17 6.15 1.16
N LEU A 72 8.86 6.25 1.46
CA LEU A 72 7.82 6.02 0.47
C LEU A 72 7.93 6.96 -0.74
N GLU A 73 8.17 8.23 -0.49
CA GLU A 73 8.26 9.20 -1.58
C GLU A 73 9.36 8.83 -2.57
N GLU A 74 10.49 8.39 -2.06
CA GLU A 74 11.59 7.95 -2.90
C GLU A 74 11.21 6.70 -3.69
N TYR A 75 10.51 5.76 -3.04
CA TYR A 75 10.00 4.58 -3.74
C TYR A 75 9.09 4.95 -4.90
N LEU A 76 8.14 5.85 -4.65
CA LEU A 76 7.20 6.28 -5.68
C LEU A 76 7.93 6.99 -6.83
N LYS A 77 8.90 7.82 -6.49
CA LYS A 77 9.68 8.53 -7.49
C LYS A 77 10.45 7.58 -8.41
N ASP A 78 11.00 6.51 -7.84
CA ASP A 78 11.84 5.58 -8.59
C ASP A 78 11.04 4.52 -9.35
N ASN A 79 9.86 4.16 -8.85
CA ASN A 79 9.12 3.00 -9.34
C ASN A 79 7.78 3.34 -9.99
N CYS A 80 7.33 4.56 -9.84
CA CYS A 80 6.07 5.03 -10.40
C CYS A 80 6.38 6.10 -11.42
N ALA A 81 5.84 5.96 -12.62
CA ALA A 81 6.05 6.97 -13.65
C ALA A 81 5.38 8.29 -13.25
N VAL A 82 5.75 9.37 -13.93
CA VAL A 82 5.06 10.65 -13.78
C VAL A 82 3.58 10.41 -14.05
N ASP A 83 2.71 10.93 -13.19
CA ASP A 83 1.27 10.75 -13.26
C ASP A 83 0.81 9.33 -12.93
N CYS A 84 1.66 8.53 -12.33
CA CYS A 84 1.29 7.21 -11.85
C CYS A 84 0.19 7.33 -10.80
N ARG A 85 -0.80 6.45 -10.90
CA ARG A 85 -1.87 6.38 -9.90
C ARG A 85 -1.45 5.44 -8.78
N TYR A 86 -1.74 5.82 -7.53
CA TYR A 86 -1.39 4.96 -6.41
C TYR A 86 -2.33 5.20 -5.23
N PHE A 87 -2.33 4.25 -4.29
CA PHE A 87 -3.07 4.38 -3.04
C PHE A 87 -2.23 3.84 -1.88
N ILE A 88 -2.59 4.26 -0.67
CA ILE A 88 -1.90 3.83 0.54
C ILE A 88 -2.93 3.35 1.54
N LEU A 89 -2.73 2.15 2.04
CA LEU A 89 -3.55 1.57 3.10
C LEU A 89 -2.70 1.41 4.35
N LYS A 90 -3.28 1.77 5.50
CA LYS A 90 -2.64 1.61 6.80
C LYS A 90 -3.37 0.50 7.55
N ARG A 91 -2.63 -0.46 8.07
CA ARG A 91 -3.23 -1.50 8.89
C ARG A 91 -3.74 -0.87 10.18
N SER A 92 -4.99 -1.15 10.54
CA SER A 92 -5.63 -0.52 11.69
C SER A 92 -5.06 -1.01 13.02
N LYS A 93 -4.39 -2.15 13.03
CA LYS A 93 -3.77 -2.66 14.26
C LYS A 93 -2.47 -3.35 13.97
#